data_7742dd8d0db86d4fe7ec19c11bb66ef1
#
_entry.id   7742dd8d0db86d4fe7ec19c11bb66ef1
#
_cell.length_a   1.000
_cell.length_b   1.000
_cell.length_c   1.000
_cell.angle_alpha   90.00
_cell.angle_beta   90.00
_cell.angle_gamma   90.00
#
_symmetry.space_group_name_H-M   'P 1'
#
loop_
_entity.id
_entity.type
_entity.pdbx_description
1 polymer ?
#
loop_
_entity_poly.entity_id
_entity_poly.type
_entity_poly.pdbx_seq_one_letter_code
_entity_poly.pdbx_strand_id
1 'polypeptide(L)'
;MSYLKESEIPLYCGLVSGVTMDHVEAATTLINAYKGVSFLPQKYVERTEIKWKLDEYRGKLNHFPRITIDKVIADVKSIFGEQKIELPVSCLEFDDDRSLYYTFHMPRELMFRKVPKKLQVTYTCGYNELPEQLKRACGMLACNIKQMGGVMRWKMRDDYDIKVTLADEGVFTEEIKVMLRGVEIQ
;
A
#
# COMPACT_ATOMS: atom_id res chain seq x y z
N MET A 1 0.44 -8.50 -10.96
CA MET A 1 -0.69 -8.76 -10.03
C MET A 1 -1.77 -7.74 -10.30
N SER A 2 -3.02 -8.16 -10.42
CA SER A 2 -4.16 -7.36 -10.83
C SER A 2 -5.25 -7.29 -9.76
N TYR A 3 -6.09 -6.24 -9.81
CA TYR A 3 -7.21 -6.04 -8.88
C TYR A 3 -8.40 -6.95 -9.15
N LEU A 4 -8.52 -7.49 -10.37
CA LEU A 4 -9.56 -8.46 -10.73
C LEU A 4 -8.91 -9.78 -11.15
N LYS A 5 -9.58 -10.87 -10.83
CA LYS A 5 -9.27 -12.19 -11.38
C LYS A 5 -9.96 -12.34 -12.74
N GLU A 6 -9.47 -13.23 -13.57
CA GLU A 6 -10.07 -13.50 -14.89
C GLU A 6 -11.56 -13.88 -14.79
N SER A 7 -11.93 -14.66 -13.77
CA SER A 7 -13.31 -15.04 -13.49
C SER A 7 -14.21 -13.87 -13.05
N GLU A 8 -13.64 -12.76 -12.60
CA GLU A 8 -14.36 -11.57 -12.15
C GLU A 8 -14.59 -10.56 -13.30
N ILE A 9 -13.85 -10.68 -14.41
CA ILE A 9 -13.99 -9.75 -15.56
C ILE A 9 -15.43 -9.61 -16.03
N PRO A 10 -16.21 -10.71 -16.25
CA PRO A 10 -17.59 -10.57 -16.71
C PRO A 10 -18.49 -9.81 -15.73
N LEU A 11 -18.21 -9.93 -14.43
CA LEU A 11 -18.99 -9.28 -13.38
C LEU A 11 -18.76 -7.76 -13.33
N TYR A 12 -17.50 -7.33 -13.48
CA TYR A 12 -17.14 -5.93 -13.31
C TYR A 12 -16.98 -5.15 -14.61
N CYS A 13 -16.82 -5.83 -15.74
CA CYS A 13 -16.75 -5.21 -17.05
C CYS A 13 -18.06 -5.23 -17.81
N GLY A 14 -19.09 -5.90 -17.28
CA GLY A 14 -20.44 -5.91 -17.82
C GLY A 14 -20.52 -6.44 -19.26
N LEU A 15 -21.26 -5.72 -20.11
CA LEU A 15 -21.52 -6.11 -21.51
C LEU A 15 -20.35 -5.80 -22.47
N VAL A 16 -19.26 -5.23 -22.00
CA VAL A 16 -18.10 -4.93 -22.87
C VAL A 16 -17.33 -6.22 -23.15
N SER A 17 -17.60 -6.82 -24.31
CA SER A 17 -16.95 -8.05 -24.74
C SER A 17 -15.46 -7.84 -25.05
N GLY A 18 -14.63 -8.85 -24.77
CA GLY A 18 -13.21 -8.88 -25.14
C GLY A 18 -12.28 -8.02 -24.29
N VAL A 19 -12.67 -7.66 -23.06
CA VAL A 19 -11.75 -7.19 -22.04
C VAL A 19 -10.89 -8.38 -21.62
N THR A 20 -9.57 -8.20 -21.61
CA THR A 20 -8.58 -9.23 -21.26
C THR A 20 -7.87 -8.84 -19.96
N MET A 21 -7.10 -9.78 -19.40
CA MET A 21 -6.26 -9.52 -18.23
C MET A 21 -5.26 -8.37 -18.47
N ASP A 22 -4.77 -8.19 -19.69
CA ASP A 22 -3.86 -7.08 -20.03
C ASP A 22 -4.54 -5.71 -19.76
N HIS A 23 -5.83 -5.58 -20.11
CA HIS A 23 -6.59 -4.36 -19.81
C HIS A 23 -6.77 -4.15 -18.31
N VAL A 24 -6.98 -5.24 -17.56
CA VAL A 24 -7.12 -5.20 -16.10
C VAL A 24 -5.78 -4.84 -15.43
N GLU A 25 -4.67 -5.36 -15.91
CA GLU A 25 -3.33 -5.02 -15.41
C GLU A 25 -2.98 -3.56 -15.70
N ALA A 26 -3.30 -3.08 -16.89
CA ALA A 26 -3.15 -1.67 -17.24
C ALA A 26 -4.01 -0.78 -16.33
N ALA A 27 -5.28 -1.14 -16.10
CA ALA A 27 -6.17 -0.43 -15.19
C ALA A 27 -5.62 -0.42 -13.75
N THR A 28 -5.13 -1.56 -13.26
CA THR A 28 -4.50 -1.68 -11.94
C THR A 28 -3.31 -0.73 -11.81
N THR A 29 -2.44 -0.71 -12.83
CA THR A 29 -1.26 0.16 -12.86
C THR A 29 -1.63 1.63 -12.83
N LEU A 30 -2.66 2.02 -13.60
CA LEU A 30 -3.16 3.40 -13.62
C LEU A 30 -3.78 3.81 -12.29
N ILE A 31 -4.55 2.93 -11.64
CA ILE A 31 -5.13 3.19 -10.32
C ILE A 31 -4.01 3.39 -9.30
N ASN A 32 -3.00 2.51 -9.30
CA ASN A 32 -1.84 2.65 -8.41
C ASN A 32 -1.09 3.97 -8.63
N ALA A 33 -0.90 4.36 -9.89
CA ALA A 33 -0.27 5.62 -10.24
C ALA A 33 -1.10 6.83 -9.78
N TYR A 34 -2.42 6.77 -9.96
CA TYR A 34 -3.35 7.84 -9.56
C TYR A 34 -3.40 8.01 -8.04
N LYS A 35 -3.45 6.90 -7.29
CA LYS A 35 -3.50 6.91 -5.82
C LYS A 35 -2.13 7.03 -5.16
N GLY A 36 -1.05 6.80 -5.91
CA GLY A 36 0.32 6.80 -5.38
C GLY A 36 0.67 5.56 -4.53
N VAL A 37 -0.22 4.58 -4.43
CA VAL A 37 -0.02 3.36 -3.64
C VAL A 37 -0.64 2.15 -4.33
N SER A 38 -0.18 0.94 -3.94
CA SER A 38 -0.81 -0.32 -4.30
C SER A 38 -1.76 -0.78 -3.20
N PHE A 39 -2.94 -1.25 -3.58
CA PHE A 39 -3.91 -1.83 -2.66
C PHE A 39 -3.73 -3.33 -2.43
N LEU A 40 -2.90 -3.99 -3.25
CA LEU A 40 -2.55 -5.39 -3.05
C LEU A 40 -1.57 -5.54 -1.88
N PRO A 41 -1.59 -6.68 -1.17
CA PRO A 41 -0.66 -6.93 -0.09
C PRO A 41 0.79 -6.76 -0.52
N GLN A 42 1.49 -5.86 0.14
CA GLN A 42 2.92 -5.60 -0.07
C GLN A 42 3.66 -5.52 1.25
N LYS A 43 4.91 -5.96 1.22
CA LYS A 43 5.79 -5.95 2.38
C LYS A 43 6.62 -4.67 2.39
N TYR A 44 6.59 -3.99 3.54
CA TYR A 44 7.33 -2.76 3.77
C TYR A 44 8.31 -2.93 4.92
N VAL A 45 9.40 -2.20 4.83
CA VAL A 45 10.42 -2.11 5.87
C VAL A 45 10.65 -0.65 6.19
N GLU A 46 10.23 -0.23 7.37
CA GLU A 46 10.40 1.15 7.82
C GLU A 46 11.40 1.23 8.95
N ARG A 47 12.20 2.30 8.93
CA ARG A 47 13.18 2.60 9.97
C ARG A 47 12.88 3.95 10.56
N THR A 48 12.71 3.98 11.88
CA THR A 48 12.38 5.21 12.62
C THR A 48 13.40 5.41 13.74
N GLU A 49 13.82 6.65 13.93
CA GLU A 49 14.63 7.01 15.09
C GLU A 49 13.76 7.14 16.33
N ILE A 50 14.17 6.51 17.41
CA ILE A 50 13.43 6.53 18.67
C ILE A 50 13.82 7.79 19.44
N LYS A 51 12.84 8.65 19.69
CA LYS A 51 12.94 9.80 20.58
C LYS A 51 12.14 9.50 21.84
N TRP A 52 12.80 8.97 22.85
CA TRP A 52 12.18 8.60 24.11
C TRP A 52 11.54 9.81 24.81
N LYS A 53 10.31 9.65 25.26
CA LYS A 53 9.61 10.53 26.20
C LYS A 53 9.01 9.64 27.28
N LEU A 54 9.52 9.76 28.53
CA LEU A 54 8.95 9.05 29.68
C LEU A 54 8.82 7.53 29.50
N ASP A 55 9.89 6.87 29.03
CA ASP A 55 9.96 5.43 28.80
C ASP A 55 9.05 4.85 27.71
N GLU A 56 8.29 5.69 27.02
CA GLU A 56 7.47 5.29 25.90
C GLU A 56 7.96 5.98 24.61
N TYR A 57 7.80 5.28 23.50
CA TYR A 57 7.99 5.84 22.17
C TYR A 57 6.73 5.62 21.32
N ARG A 58 6.18 6.70 20.79
CA ARG A 58 5.10 6.64 19.82
C ARG A 58 5.65 6.80 18.40
N GLY A 59 5.37 5.82 17.55
CA GLY A 59 5.73 5.82 16.15
C GLY A 59 4.50 5.83 15.25
N LYS A 60 4.76 6.03 13.96
CA LYS A 60 3.73 5.97 12.92
C LYS A 60 4.25 5.14 11.76
N LEU A 61 3.43 4.23 11.24
CA LEU A 61 3.66 3.56 9.97
C LEU A 61 3.15 4.45 8.82
N ASN A 62 3.79 4.36 7.66
CA ASN A 62 3.43 5.23 6.53
C ASN A 62 2.43 4.58 5.56
N HIS A 63 2.19 3.28 5.66
CA HIS A 63 1.35 2.54 4.73
C HIS A 63 0.21 1.83 5.43
N PHE A 64 -0.98 1.96 4.85
CA PHE A 64 -2.26 1.46 5.36
C PHE A 64 -3.06 0.80 4.22
N PRO A 65 -3.98 -0.11 4.49
CA PRO A 65 -4.26 -0.75 5.78
C PRO A 65 -3.18 -1.79 6.13
N ARG A 66 -2.87 -1.88 7.43
CA ARG A 66 -1.95 -2.88 7.95
C ARG A 66 -2.63 -4.25 8.01
N ILE A 67 -1.95 -5.29 7.52
CA ILE A 67 -2.42 -6.68 7.61
C ILE A 67 -1.70 -7.37 8.77
N THR A 68 -0.36 -7.39 8.74
CA THR A 68 0.45 -8.05 9.75
C THR A 68 1.73 -7.28 10.04
N ILE A 69 2.23 -7.41 11.26
CA ILE A 69 3.61 -7.06 11.60
C ILE A 69 4.42 -8.35 11.54
N ASP A 70 5.40 -8.38 10.66
CA ASP A 70 6.19 -9.58 10.41
C ASP A 70 7.41 -9.64 11.32
N LYS A 71 8.06 -8.48 11.56
CA LYS A 71 9.32 -8.44 12.28
C LYS A 71 9.61 -7.06 12.86
N VAL A 72 10.17 -7.04 14.05
CA VAL A 72 10.65 -5.83 14.73
C VAL A 72 12.11 -6.00 15.08
N ILE A 73 12.97 -5.06 14.67
CA ILE A 73 14.40 -5.04 14.99
C ILE A 73 14.74 -3.70 15.63
N ALA A 74 15.42 -3.75 16.75
CA ALA A 74 15.96 -2.57 17.40
C ALA A 74 17.48 -2.46 17.14
N ASP A 75 17.91 -1.28 16.69
CA ASP A 75 19.32 -0.93 16.65
C ASP A 75 19.73 -0.35 18.02
N VAL A 76 20.54 -1.07 18.76
CA VAL A 76 20.95 -0.76 20.16
C VAL A 76 22.42 -0.38 20.19
N LYS A 77 22.74 0.70 20.88
CA LYS A 77 24.12 1.05 21.14
C LYS A 77 24.60 0.28 22.38
N SER A 78 25.65 -0.53 22.21
CA SER A 78 26.33 -1.26 23.26
C SER A 78 27.75 -0.70 23.44
N ILE A 79 28.41 -1.01 24.56
CA ILE A 79 29.84 -0.73 24.76
C ILE A 79 30.73 -1.41 23.70
N PHE A 80 30.22 -2.47 23.06
CA PHE A 80 30.93 -3.22 22.00
C PHE A 80 30.52 -2.76 20.58
N GLY A 81 29.80 -1.62 20.43
CA GLY A 81 29.34 -1.11 19.17
C GLY A 81 27.81 -1.20 18.97
N GLU A 82 27.36 -0.96 17.75
CA GLU A 82 25.96 -1.08 17.40
C GLU A 82 25.58 -2.54 17.17
N GLN A 83 24.48 -2.97 17.78
CA GLN A 83 23.94 -4.33 17.66
C GLN A 83 22.48 -4.24 17.20
N LYS A 84 22.07 -5.19 16.34
CA LYS A 84 20.68 -5.37 15.94
C LYS A 84 20.08 -6.50 16.76
N ILE A 85 18.98 -6.21 17.41
CA ILE A 85 18.27 -7.18 18.26
C ILE A 85 16.86 -7.32 17.71
N GLU A 86 16.48 -8.55 17.44
CA GLU A 86 15.10 -8.89 17.07
C GLU A 86 14.24 -8.89 18.33
N LEU A 87 13.12 -8.19 18.26
CA LEU A 87 12.18 -8.04 19.36
C LEU A 87 10.86 -8.77 19.05
N PRO A 88 10.16 -9.24 20.09
CA PRO A 88 8.82 -9.79 19.90
C PRO A 88 7.89 -8.70 19.36
N VAL A 89 6.99 -9.09 18.46
CA VAL A 89 6.01 -8.14 17.85
C VAL A 89 5.12 -7.49 18.89
N SER A 90 4.87 -8.17 20.02
CA SER A 90 4.11 -7.65 21.16
C SER A 90 4.71 -6.39 21.82
N CYS A 91 5.95 -6.00 21.46
CA CYS A 91 6.51 -4.72 21.88
C CYS A 91 5.85 -3.51 21.21
N LEU A 92 5.10 -3.73 20.12
CA LEU A 92 4.33 -2.69 19.43
C LEU A 92 2.85 -2.85 19.79
N GLU A 93 2.34 -1.88 20.50
CA GLU A 93 0.91 -1.77 20.80
C GLU A 93 0.29 -0.74 19.87
N PHE A 94 -0.78 -1.11 19.19
CA PHE A 94 -1.53 -0.24 18.30
C PHE A 94 -2.85 0.13 18.95
N ASP A 95 -3.27 1.39 18.77
CA ASP A 95 -4.52 1.89 19.38
C ASP A 95 -5.75 1.09 18.89
N ASP A 96 -5.72 0.66 17.61
CA ASP A 96 -6.67 -0.28 17.01
C ASP A 96 -6.04 -1.00 15.81
N ASP A 97 -6.77 -1.98 15.24
CA ASP A 97 -6.29 -2.76 14.08
C ASP A 97 -6.11 -1.89 12.81
N ARG A 98 -6.75 -0.73 12.75
CA ARG A 98 -6.67 0.23 11.65
C ARG A 98 -5.73 1.39 11.95
N SER A 99 -5.18 1.46 13.16
CA SER A 99 -4.27 2.54 13.52
C SER A 99 -2.92 2.42 12.80
N LEU A 100 -2.45 3.55 12.31
CA LEU A 100 -1.07 3.70 11.84
C LEU A 100 -0.12 4.00 12.99
N TYR A 101 -0.65 4.52 14.10
CA TYR A 101 0.14 4.87 15.26
C TYR A 101 0.33 3.65 16.16
N TYR A 102 1.53 3.54 16.68
CA TYR A 102 1.88 2.51 17.64
C TYR A 102 2.66 3.08 18.81
N THR A 103 2.49 2.46 19.97
CA THR A 103 3.34 2.67 21.13
C THR A 103 4.35 1.53 21.21
N PHE A 104 5.62 1.87 21.31
CA PHE A 104 6.67 0.88 21.50
C PHE A 104 7.00 0.77 23.00
N HIS A 105 6.82 -0.43 23.53
CA HIS A 105 7.14 -0.78 24.90
C HIS A 105 8.49 -1.50 24.93
N MET A 106 9.42 -0.93 25.70
CA MET A 106 10.75 -1.54 25.82
C MET A 106 10.65 -2.86 26.60
N PRO A 107 11.13 -3.99 26.03
CA PRO A 107 11.19 -5.24 26.76
C PRO A 107 12.08 -5.10 28.00
N ARG A 108 11.67 -5.72 29.11
CA ARG A 108 12.39 -5.66 30.40
C ARG A 108 13.85 -6.12 30.30
N GLU A 109 14.14 -7.07 29.41
CA GLU A 109 15.47 -7.59 29.16
C GLU A 109 16.44 -6.55 28.58
N LEU A 110 15.92 -5.52 27.93
CA LEU A 110 16.71 -4.43 27.35
C LEU A 110 16.81 -3.22 28.26
N MET A 111 15.91 -3.06 29.24
CA MET A 111 15.81 -1.86 30.11
C MET A 111 17.12 -1.48 30.82
N PHE A 112 17.94 -2.48 31.20
CA PHE A 112 19.12 -2.25 32.06
C PHE A 112 20.44 -2.16 31.32
N ARG A 113 20.49 -2.48 30.04
CA ARG A 113 21.78 -2.61 29.33
C ARG A 113 21.90 -1.93 28.00
N LYS A 114 20.79 -1.63 27.32
CA LYS A 114 20.81 -1.22 25.91
C LYS A 114 19.61 -0.35 25.55
N VAL A 115 19.83 0.92 25.30
CA VAL A 115 18.77 1.82 24.83
C VAL A 115 18.67 1.75 23.31
N PRO A 116 17.55 1.33 22.74
CA PRO A 116 17.33 1.36 21.30
C PRO A 116 17.39 2.80 20.77
N LYS A 117 18.10 3.00 19.67
CA LYS A 117 18.17 4.29 18.97
C LYS A 117 17.28 4.34 17.75
N LYS A 118 17.18 3.21 17.07
CA LYS A 118 16.37 3.08 15.86
C LYS A 118 15.53 1.81 15.96
N LEU A 119 14.33 1.89 15.44
CA LEU A 119 13.43 0.76 15.30
C LEU A 119 13.21 0.50 13.82
N GLN A 120 13.39 -0.73 13.40
CA GLN A 120 13.04 -1.20 12.08
C GLN A 120 11.82 -2.12 12.20
N VAL A 121 10.71 -1.72 11.59
CA VAL A 121 9.48 -2.50 11.55
C VAL A 121 9.30 -3.04 10.14
N THR A 122 9.15 -4.35 10.04
CA THR A 122 8.79 -5.03 8.80
C THR A 122 7.34 -5.46 8.92
N TYR A 123 6.51 -5.04 7.98
CA TYR A 123 5.08 -5.30 8.03
C TYR A 123 4.50 -5.46 6.62
N THR A 124 3.35 -6.09 6.54
CA THR A 124 2.58 -6.24 5.32
C THR A 124 1.36 -5.33 5.39
N CYS A 125 1.15 -4.53 4.36
CA CYS A 125 -0.05 -3.72 4.22
C CYS A 125 -0.69 -3.92 2.84
N GLY A 126 -1.95 -3.51 2.72
CA GLY A 126 -2.82 -3.74 1.58
C GLY A 126 -4.14 -4.34 2.03
N TYR A 127 -4.92 -4.84 1.11
CA TYR A 127 -6.19 -5.50 1.38
C TYR A 127 -6.08 -6.99 1.07
N ASN A 128 -6.46 -7.85 2.02
CA ASN A 128 -6.63 -9.28 1.77
C ASN A 128 -7.81 -9.51 0.81
N GLU A 129 -8.89 -8.77 1.03
CA GLU A 129 -10.04 -8.71 0.13
C GLU A 129 -10.22 -7.27 -0.33
N LEU A 130 -10.09 -7.06 -1.64
CA LEU A 130 -10.19 -5.73 -2.22
C LEU A 130 -11.61 -5.17 -2.07
N PRO A 131 -11.75 -3.89 -1.69
CA PRO A 131 -13.03 -3.23 -1.62
C PRO A 131 -13.78 -3.32 -2.95
N GLU A 132 -15.10 -3.55 -2.87
CA GLU A 132 -15.97 -3.67 -4.04
C GLU A 132 -15.90 -2.44 -4.96
N GLN A 133 -15.81 -1.26 -4.36
CA GLN A 133 -15.66 0.00 -5.11
C GLN A 133 -14.39 0.04 -5.94
N LEU A 134 -13.28 -0.51 -5.41
CA LEU A 134 -12.01 -0.58 -6.12
C LEU A 134 -12.09 -1.57 -7.30
N LYS A 135 -12.75 -2.71 -7.10
CA LYS A 135 -12.98 -3.70 -8.17
C LYS A 135 -13.84 -3.12 -9.29
N ARG A 136 -14.91 -2.40 -8.93
CA ARG A 136 -15.78 -1.69 -9.92
C ARG A 136 -15.01 -0.63 -10.68
N ALA A 137 -14.26 0.22 -9.98
CA ALA A 137 -13.42 1.23 -10.61
C ALA A 137 -12.40 0.60 -11.58
N CYS A 138 -11.77 -0.51 -11.19
CA CYS A 138 -10.84 -1.24 -12.04
C CYS A 138 -11.53 -1.82 -13.29
N GLY A 139 -12.72 -2.44 -13.14
CA GLY A 139 -13.48 -2.97 -14.25
C GLY A 139 -13.90 -1.90 -15.25
N MET A 140 -14.45 -0.77 -14.76
CA MET A 140 -14.81 0.37 -15.60
C MET A 140 -13.60 0.93 -16.34
N LEU A 141 -12.48 1.10 -15.64
CA LEU A 141 -11.25 1.59 -16.24
C LEU A 141 -10.72 0.63 -17.31
N ALA A 142 -10.74 -0.69 -17.06
CA ALA A 142 -10.35 -1.70 -18.03
C ALA A 142 -11.22 -1.65 -19.30
N CYS A 143 -12.52 -1.41 -19.16
CA CYS A 143 -13.45 -1.20 -20.27
C CYS A 143 -13.10 0.06 -21.07
N ASN A 144 -12.82 1.17 -20.39
CA ASN A 144 -12.44 2.43 -21.04
C ASN A 144 -11.11 2.26 -21.81
N ILE A 145 -10.12 1.60 -21.20
CA ILE A 145 -8.82 1.27 -21.83
C ILE A 145 -9.06 0.49 -23.13
N LYS A 146 -9.91 -0.53 -23.09
CA LYS A 146 -10.23 -1.31 -24.27
C LYS A 146 -10.88 -0.48 -25.37
N GLN A 147 -11.88 0.32 -25.03
CA GLN A 147 -12.58 1.18 -25.99
C GLN A 147 -11.64 2.20 -26.62
N MET A 148 -10.66 2.70 -25.89
CA MET A 148 -9.65 3.65 -26.34
C MET A 148 -8.41 3.01 -26.95
N GLY A 149 -8.37 1.69 -27.08
CA GLY A 149 -7.16 0.91 -27.42
C GLY A 149 -6.42 1.32 -28.71
N GLY A 150 -7.08 2.05 -29.62
CA GLY A 150 -6.43 2.67 -30.79
C GLY A 150 -5.60 3.90 -30.43
N VAL A 151 -6.09 4.73 -29.55
CA VAL A 151 -5.47 6.00 -29.11
C VAL A 151 -4.30 5.75 -28.17
N MET A 152 -4.41 4.74 -27.30
CA MET A 152 -3.36 4.39 -26.33
C MET A 152 -2.07 3.85 -26.98
N ARG A 153 -2.17 3.05 -28.05
CA ARG A 153 -0.98 2.50 -28.73
C ARG A 153 -0.06 3.59 -29.30
N TRP A 154 -0.60 4.74 -29.63
CA TRP A 154 0.17 5.87 -30.14
C TRP A 154 0.88 6.65 -29.04
N LYS A 155 0.29 6.78 -27.86
CA LYS A 155 0.82 7.55 -26.73
C LYS A 155 1.78 6.76 -25.84
N MET A 156 1.75 5.44 -25.83
CA MET A 156 2.70 4.59 -25.10
C MET A 156 4.15 4.63 -25.66
N ARG A 157 4.41 5.38 -26.71
CA ARG A 157 5.77 5.52 -27.28
C ARG A 157 6.65 6.52 -26.55
N ASP A 158 6.08 7.44 -25.76
CA ASP A 158 6.84 8.44 -25.01
C ASP A 158 6.65 8.20 -23.50
N ASP A 159 7.64 7.55 -22.89
CA ASP A 159 7.54 6.92 -21.56
C ASP A 159 7.31 7.84 -20.35
N TYR A 160 7.33 9.16 -20.49
CA TYR A 160 7.28 10.09 -19.35
C TYR A 160 5.97 10.85 -19.17
N ASP A 161 5.23 11.15 -20.23
CA ASP A 161 4.01 11.95 -20.18
C ASP A 161 2.70 11.15 -19.99
N ILE A 162 2.79 9.82 -19.99
CA ILE A 162 1.62 8.92 -19.95
C ILE A 162 0.80 9.08 -18.65
N LYS A 163 1.45 9.33 -17.53
CA LYS A 163 0.77 9.41 -16.23
C LYS A 163 -0.21 10.57 -16.10
N VAL A 164 0.09 11.70 -16.72
CA VAL A 164 -0.70 12.93 -16.62
C VAL A 164 -1.79 12.97 -17.70
N THR A 165 -1.44 12.63 -18.93
CA THR A 165 -2.33 12.76 -20.08
C THR A 165 -3.48 11.75 -20.06
N LEU A 166 -3.27 10.52 -19.58
CA LEU A 166 -4.32 9.50 -19.47
C LEU A 166 -5.36 9.82 -18.39
N ALA A 167 -4.97 10.52 -17.33
CA ALA A 167 -5.91 10.97 -16.29
C ALA A 167 -6.81 12.11 -16.82
N ASP A 168 -6.31 12.95 -17.72
CA ASP A 168 -7.02 14.13 -18.24
C ASP A 168 -7.88 13.83 -19.49
N GLU A 169 -7.59 12.76 -20.24
CA GLU A 169 -8.23 12.50 -21.53
C GLU A 169 -9.40 11.48 -21.51
N GLY A 170 -10.13 11.37 -20.41
CA GLY A 170 -11.41 10.64 -20.38
C GLY A 170 -11.33 9.15 -20.03
N VAL A 171 -10.15 8.58 -19.80
CA VAL A 171 -10.00 7.21 -19.30
C VAL A 171 -10.48 7.13 -17.86
N PHE A 172 -10.08 8.12 -17.03
CA PHE A 172 -10.60 8.33 -15.70
C PHE A 172 -11.83 9.22 -15.71
N THR A 173 -13.01 8.63 -15.83
CA THR A 173 -14.27 9.37 -15.69
C THR A 173 -14.44 9.90 -14.26
N GLU A 174 -15.26 10.93 -14.06
CA GLU A 174 -15.55 11.44 -12.71
C GLU A 174 -16.16 10.36 -11.82
N GLU A 175 -16.93 9.44 -12.37
CA GLU A 175 -17.47 8.30 -11.63
C GLU A 175 -16.38 7.41 -11.07
N ILE A 176 -15.37 7.05 -11.87
CA ILE A 176 -14.19 6.28 -11.42
C ILE A 176 -13.43 7.05 -10.33
N LYS A 177 -13.23 8.35 -10.51
CA LYS A 177 -12.55 9.19 -9.51
C LYS A 177 -13.31 9.24 -8.19
N VAL A 178 -14.65 9.35 -8.24
CA VAL A 178 -15.50 9.32 -7.03
C VAL A 178 -15.39 7.98 -6.32
N MET A 179 -15.47 6.85 -7.04
CA MET A 179 -15.27 5.53 -6.45
C MET A 179 -13.90 5.40 -5.78
N LEU A 180 -12.84 5.87 -6.45
CA LEU A 180 -11.49 5.82 -5.90
C LEU A 180 -11.29 6.77 -4.71
N ARG A 181 -12.00 7.91 -4.65
CA ARG A 181 -11.98 8.78 -3.45
C ARG A 181 -12.60 8.10 -2.24
N GLY A 182 -13.65 7.30 -2.44
CA GLY A 182 -14.31 6.53 -1.38
C GLY A 182 -13.47 5.36 -0.84
N VAL A 183 -12.43 4.93 -1.57
CA VAL A 183 -11.46 3.95 -1.07
C VAL A 183 -10.40 4.71 -0.28
N GLU A 184 -10.59 4.75 1.05
CA GLU A 184 -9.71 5.46 1.97
C GLU A 184 -8.32 4.83 1.99
N ILE A 185 -7.35 5.69 1.68
CA ILE A 185 -5.96 5.53 2.10
C ILE A 185 -5.77 6.67 3.09
N GLN A 186 -5.96 6.38 4.34
CA GLN A 186 -5.57 7.31 5.41
C GLN A 186 -4.11 7.12 5.75
#